data_561e59d5e0c12a52611469b97c97d4b1
#
_entry.id   561e59d5e0c12a52611469b97c97d4b1
#
_cell.length_a   1.000
_cell.length_b   1.000
_cell.length_c   1.000
_cell.angle_alpha   90.00
_cell.angle_beta   90.00
_cell.angle_gamma   90.00
#
_symmetry.space_group_name_H-M   'P 1'
#
loop_
_entity.id
_entity.type
_entity.pdbx_description
1 polymer ?
#
loop_
_entity_poly.entity_id
_entity_poly.type
_entity_poly.pdbx_seq_one_letter_code
_entity_poly.pdbx_strand_id
1 'polypeptide(L)'
;MSGLTRRDVLRAAVVAAAGTVAAAAAPASLLRPAAAGTTEHAIALTHVTVIDATGAPPRHDMTVLVQGQQIVAVGHRGDIPIPPGAEVLDLPGRFVIPGLCDMHVHSVHRERIAPPLYIANGVTTVREMAGSPLFHQWRDRVESGSLLGPRWIIGSRIIDGAPTIGDPASFMEVGNEEEARQAVRQAKREGADFVKVYSRLSGEAYRAIAEEARLQRIPFAGHCPDVVPLSHASAAGQRSIEHLFSTFYETSTQEADIRRAIADLEIGQGDYTAWLNGIHRLEWTAATSYSDEKAARVFARLARNRTRSVPTLTAYRVLDRPDEVARTDERLKYVPVSVAADWPLVLEFLQAGRTVEQAAEWRELFQHRLAFVGALGHAGVPVLAGTDAGDLPYVFPGFSLHDELAFLVTAGFTPMQALRAATLEPARLLGLERSVGTVEWGKVADLVVLDADPLADITNTRKIHAVLVRGQLISAEQRTRMLADVEQAAQEETDPSPSTARRFAGCCDAVTVR
;
A
#
# COMPACT_ATOMS: atom_id res chain seq x y z
N MET A 1 -41.94 45.18 29.98
CA MET A 1 -41.51 43.85 30.41
C MET A 1 -42.26 42.81 29.60
N SER A 2 -41.77 42.40 28.44
CA SER A 2 -42.37 41.40 27.57
C SER A 2 -41.48 40.14 27.63
N GLY A 3 -42.08 39.06 28.18
CA GLY A 3 -41.40 37.82 28.43
C GLY A 3 -41.11 37.03 27.14
N LEU A 4 -39.91 36.57 27.00
CA LEU A 4 -39.49 35.63 25.99
C LEU A 4 -40.15 34.24 26.24
N THR A 5 -40.74 33.66 25.23
CA THR A 5 -41.43 32.37 25.32
C THR A 5 -40.44 31.20 25.13
N ARG A 6 -40.81 30.03 25.67
CA ARG A 6 -40.02 28.80 25.55
C ARG A 6 -39.63 28.41 24.10
N ARG A 7 -40.28 28.96 23.07
CA ARG A 7 -39.94 28.76 21.65
C ARG A 7 -38.71 29.55 21.18
N ASP A 8 -38.41 30.68 21.83
CA ASP A 8 -37.28 31.54 21.44
C ASP A 8 -35.95 31.00 22.02
N VAL A 9 -36.00 30.25 23.11
CA VAL A 9 -34.85 29.60 23.72
C VAL A 9 -34.45 28.34 22.93
N LEU A 10 -35.37 27.66 22.27
CA LEU A 10 -35.09 26.48 21.46
C LEU A 10 -34.54 26.81 20.04
N ARG A 11 -34.68 28.02 19.56
CA ARG A 11 -34.06 28.45 18.29
C ARG A 11 -32.63 28.93 18.42
N ALA A 12 -32.20 29.33 19.59
CA ALA A 12 -30.80 29.73 19.87
C ALA A 12 -29.87 28.56 20.17
N ALA A 13 -30.39 27.37 20.48
CA ALA A 13 -29.60 26.18 20.81
C ALA A 13 -29.24 25.26 19.61
N VAL A 14 -29.75 25.57 18.40
CA VAL A 14 -29.52 24.75 17.20
C VAL A 14 -28.39 25.31 16.30
N VAL A 15 -27.83 26.46 16.61
CA VAL A 15 -26.78 27.10 15.77
C VAL A 15 -25.36 26.91 16.33
N ALA A 16 -25.16 26.25 17.48
CA ALA A 16 -23.86 26.12 18.13
C ALA A 16 -23.27 24.69 18.16
N ALA A 17 -23.75 23.75 17.32
CA ALA A 17 -23.21 22.39 17.23
C ALA A 17 -22.87 21.97 15.79
N ALA A 18 -22.56 22.92 14.90
CA ALA A 18 -21.86 22.62 13.67
C ALA A 18 -20.34 22.64 13.96
N GLY A 19 -19.87 21.59 14.64
CA GLY A 19 -18.46 21.27 14.70
C GLY A 19 -17.95 21.07 13.28
N THR A 20 -17.18 22.00 12.77
CA THR A 20 -16.41 21.86 11.54
C THR A 20 -15.48 20.66 11.69
N VAL A 21 -15.88 19.51 11.15
CA VAL A 21 -14.94 18.48 10.76
C VAL A 21 -14.12 19.12 9.65
N ALA A 22 -12.93 19.61 9.99
CA ALA A 22 -11.96 20.02 9.00
C ALA A 22 -11.56 18.75 8.23
N ALA A 23 -12.17 18.56 7.06
CA ALA A 23 -11.65 17.63 6.08
C ALA A 23 -10.21 18.08 5.80
N ALA A 24 -9.24 17.21 6.09
CA ALA A 24 -7.87 17.44 5.69
C ALA A 24 -7.90 17.62 4.17
N ALA A 25 -7.62 18.82 3.70
CA ALA A 25 -7.51 19.10 2.27
C ALA A 25 -6.36 18.22 1.74
N ALA A 26 -6.65 17.36 0.79
CA ALA A 26 -5.62 16.72 -0.02
C ALA A 26 -4.74 17.83 -0.62
N PRO A 27 -3.42 17.65 -0.73
CA PRO A 27 -2.57 18.65 -1.35
C PRO A 27 -3.11 18.94 -2.76
N ALA A 28 -3.38 20.20 -3.03
CA ALA A 28 -4.03 20.67 -4.27
C ALA A 28 -3.20 20.37 -5.55
N SER A 29 -1.98 19.86 -5.39
CA SER A 29 -1.09 19.45 -6.48
C SER A 29 -1.46 18.12 -7.14
N LEU A 30 -2.30 17.27 -6.51
CA LEU A 30 -2.64 15.95 -7.05
C LEU A 30 -3.71 15.98 -8.16
N LEU A 31 -4.32 17.14 -8.43
CA LEU A 31 -5.40 17.30 -9.40
C LEU A 31 -5.24 18.62 -10.17
N ARG A 32 -4.20 18.76 -10.99
CA ARG A 32 -4.17 19.82 -12.00
C ARG A 32 -5.02 19.38 -13.20
N PRO A 33 -6.02 20.19 -13.64
CA PRO A 33 -6.70 19.92 -14.90
C PRO A 33 -5.69 20.06 -16.04
N ALA A 34 -5.66 19.09 -16.97
CA ALA A 34 -4.89 19.18 -18.18
C ALA A 34 -5.35 20.42 -19.00
N ALA A 35 -4.39 21.11 -19.63
CA ALA A 35 -4.65 22.26 -20.48
C ALA A 35 -5.62 21.87 -21.60
N ALA A 36 -6.71 22.62 -21.74
CA ALA A 36 -7.69 22.46 -22.80
C ALA A 36 -7.07 22.78 -24.18
N GLY A 37 -7.19 21.86 -25.15
CA GLY A 37 -6.81 22.18 -26.52
C GLY A 37 -6.48 21.03 -27.47
N THR A 38 -7.15 19.87 -27.37
CA THR A 38 -7.27 18.89 -28.47
C THR A 38 -8.67 18.29 -28.44
N THR A 39 -9.25 17.96 -29.59
CA THR A 39 -10.47 17.14 -29.66
C THR A 39 -10.20 15.90 -28.84
N GLU A 40 -10.73 15.86 -27.61
CA GLU A 40 -10.44 14.79 -26.66
C GLU A 40 -10.89 13.47 -27.27
N HIS A 41 -9.94 12.56 -27.46
CA HIS A 41 -10.19 11.22 -27.97
C HIS A 41 -11.20 10.52 -27.03
N ALA A 42 -12.29 10.03 -27.60
CA ALA A 42 -13.31 9.31 -26.85
C ALA A 42 -13.11 7.80 -27.04
N ILE A 43 -13.24 7.04 -25.95
CA ILE A 43 -13.17 5.58 -25.92
C ILE A 43 -14.47 5.05 -25.32
N ALA A 44 -15.10 4.11 -26.00
CA ALA A 44 -16.30 3.42 -25.51
C ALA A 44 -16.01 1.94 -25.27
N LEU A 45 -16.08 1.49 -24.01
CA LEU A 45 -16.06 0.08 -23.65
C LEU A 45 -17.51 -0.42 -23.65
N THR A 46 -17.88 -1.31 -24.58
CA THR A 46 -19.27 -1.77 -24.73
C THR A 46 -19.41 -3.25 -24.40
N HIS A 47 -20.64 -3.69 -24.04
CA HIS A 47 -20.99 -5.06 -23.64
C HIS A 47 -20.20 -5.60 -22.44
N VAL A 48 -19.70 -4.71 -21.57
CA VAL A 48 -18.92 -5.09 -20.39
C VAL A 48 -19.81 -5.35 -19.17
N THR A 49 -19.32 -6.15 -18.25
CA THR A 49 -19.83 -6.20 -16.88
C THR A 49 -19.03 -5.23 -16.02
N VAL A 50 -19.68 -4.23 -15.44
CA VAL A 50 -19.04 -3.27 -14.55
C VAL A 50 -19.13 -3.73 -13.11
N ILE A 51 -17.96 -3.89 -12.47
CA ILE A 51 -17.79 -4.09 -11.02
C ILE A 51 -17.19 -2.80 -10.48
N ASP A 52 -18.03 -1.93 -9.96
CA ASP A 52 -17.65 -0.54 -9.65
C ASP A 52 -16.88 -0.37 -8.34
N ALA A 53 -16.69 -1.45 -7.57
CA ALA A 53 -16.04 -1.48 -6.25
C ALA A 53 -16.75 -0.66 -5.15
N THR A 54 -18.00 -0.22 -5.36
CA THR A 54 -18.79 0.41 -4.29
C THR A 54 -19.29 -0.61 -3.26
N GLY A 55 -19.39 -1.87 -3.64
CA GLY A 55 -20.04 -2.97 -2.93
C GLY A 55 -21.41 -3.32 -3.52
N ALA A 56 -21.84 -2.61 -4.55
CA ALA A 56 -23.05 -2.95 -5.32
C ALA A 56 -22.82 -4.23 -6.15
N PRO A 57 -23.91 -4.94 -6.54
CA PRO A 57 -23.81 -6.06 -7.47
C PRO A 57 -23.23 -5.66 -8.83
N PRO A 58 -22.55 -6.59 -9.54
CA PRO A 58 -22.10 -6.34 -10.90
C PRO A 58 -23.23 -5.91 -11.84
N ARG A 59 -22.95 -4.96 -12.72
CA ARG A 59 -23.90 -4.47 -13.72
C ARG A 59 -23.51 -5.02 -15.10
N HIS A 60 -24.38 -5.80 -15.69
CA HIS A 60 -24.14 -6.48 -16.98
C HIS A 60 -24.55 -5.61 -18.15
N ASP A 61 -24.00 -5.90 -19.33
CA ASP A 61 -24.30 -5.27 -20.63
C ASP A 61 -24.23 -3.73 -20.56
N MET A 62 -23.09 -3.26 -20.00
CA MET A 62 -22.87 -1.82 -19.78
C MET A 62 -21.99 -1.22 -20.88
N THR A 63 -22.16 0.10 -21.03
CA THR A 63 -21.22 0.95 -21.76
C THR A 63 -20.53 1.89 -20.77
N VAL A 64 -19.19 1.94 -20.82
CA VAL A 64 -18.38 2.93 -20.13
C VAL A 64 -17.78 3.84 -21.18
N LEU A 65 -18.17 5.12 -21.18
CA LEU A 65 -17.65 6.13 -22.09
C LEU A 65 -16.59 6.97 -21.39
N VAL A 66 -15.42 7.03 -21.98
CA VAL A 66 -14.28 7.82 -21.53
C VAL A 66 -14.04 8.94 -22.53
N GLN A 67 -13.79 10.16 -22.05
CA GLN A 67 -13.38 11.29 -22.87
C GLN A 67 -12.21 12.03 -22.21
N GLY A 68 -11.11 12.15 -22.93
CA GLY A 68 -9.86 12.60 -22.33
C GLY A 68 -9.47 11.73 -21.14
N GLN A 69 -9.30 12.31 -19.97
CA GLN A 69 -8.92 11.56 -18.77
C GLN A 69 -10.09 11.09 -17.90
N GLN A 70 -11.35 11.33 -18.30
CA GLN A 70 -12.50 11.13 -17.42
C GLN A 70 -13.50 10.11 -17.94
N ILE A 71 -14.15 9.43 -17.02
CA ILE A 71 -15.36 8.65 -17.27
C ILE A 71 -16.51 9.64 -17.40
N VAL A 72 -17.05 9.81 -18.60
CA VAL A 72 -18.12 10.77 -18.88
C VAL A 72 -19.51 10.12 -18.89
N ALA A 73 -19.60 8.80 -18.98
CA ALA A 73 -20.86 8.08 -18.79
C ALA A 73 -20.63 6.61 -18.42
N VAL A 74 -21.54 6.06 -17.63
CA VAL A 74 -21.67 4.64 -17.32
C VAL A 74 -23.14 4.29 -17.30
N GLY A 75 -23.61 3.47 -18.24
CA GLY A 75 -25.03 3.12 -18.35
C GLY A 75 -25.24 1.84 -19.12
N HIS A 76 -26.51 1.37 -19.22
CA HIS A 76 -26.83 0.23 -20.04
C HIS A 76 -26.53 0.51 -21.51
N ARG A 77 -26.24 -0.56 -22.25
CA ARG A 77 -26.05 -0.49 -23.68
C ARG A 77 -27.30 0.12 -24.34
N GLY A 78 -27.06 1.08 -25.24
CA GLY A 78 -28.13 1.80 -25.94
C GLY A 78 -28.62 3.06 -25.22
N ASP A 79 -28.38 3.19 -23.90
CA ASP A 79 -28.72 4.40 -23.16
C ASP A 79 -27.65 5.50 -23.29
N ILE A 80 -26.41 5.07 -23.65
CA ILE A 80 -25.26 5.97 -23.78
C ILE A 80 -24.99 6.22 -25.27
N PRO A 81 -25.18 7.47 -25.76
CA PRO A 81 -24.81 7.82 -27.13
C PRO A 81 -23.29 7.84 -27.26
N ILE A 82 -22.76 7.07 -28.19
CA ILE A 82 -21.33 7.03 -28.50
C ILE A 82 -21.04 8.15 -29.52
N PRO A 83 -20.13 9.08 -29.22
CA PRO A 83 -19.79 10.15 -30.12
C PRO A 83 -19.21 9.66 -31.46
N PRO A 84 -19.50 10.30 -32.59
CA PRO A 84 -18.87 9.97 -33.86
C PRO A 84 -17.32 10.09 -33.75
N GLY A 85 -16.61 9.07 -34.23
CA GLY A 85 -15.14 9.02 -34.16
C GLY A 85 -14.55 8.52 -32.85
N ALA A 86 -15.39 8.10 -31.89
CA ALA A 86 -14.91 7.41 -30.70
C ALA A 86 -14.31 6.04 -31.07
N GLU A 87 -13.23 5.67 -30.39
CA GLU A 87 -12.70 4.30 -30.43
C GLU A 87 -13.65 3.38 -29.66
N VAL A 88 -14.23 2.39 -30.34
CA VAL A 88 -15.18 1.45 -29.72
C VAL A 88 -14.51 0.11 -29.51
N LEU A 89 -14.40 -0.30 -28.25
CA LEU A 89 -13.98 -1.64 -27.87
C LEU A 89 -15.23 -2.45 -27.52
N ASP A 90 -15.57 -3.41 -28.37
CA ASP A 90 -16.67 -4.34 -28.12
C ASP A 90 -16.16 -5.54 -27.32
N LEU A 91 -16.60 -5.67 -26.06
CA LEU A 91 -15.97 -6.50 -25.03
C LEU A 91 -16.97 -7.45 -24.34
N PRO A 92 -17.74 -8.26 -25.10
CA PRO A 92 -18.70 -9.18 -24.50
C PRO A 92 -17.98 -10.20 -23.60
N GLY A 93 -18.56 -10.43 -22.40
CA GLY A 93 -18.01 -11.37 -21.42
C GLY A 93 -16.80 -10.84 -20.65
N ARG A 94 -16.38 -9.58 -20.84
CA ARG A 94 -15.32 -8.93 -20.08
C ARG A 94 -15.87 -8.15 -18.88
N PHE A 95 -14.97 -7.93 -17.92
CA PHE A 95 -15.28 -7.24 -16.66
C PHE A 95 -14.43 -5.97 -16.56
N VAL A 96 -15.06 -4.87 -16.17
CA VAL A 96 -14.37 -3.61 -15.90
C VAL A 96 -14.38 -3.33 -14.41
N ILE A 97 -13.18 -3.14 -13.86
CA ILE A 97 -12.95 -2.74 -12.47
C ILE A 97 -12.19 -1.41 -12.44
N PRO A 98 -12.17 -0.67 -11.30
CA PRO A 98 -11.26 0.48 -11.14
C PRO A 98 -9.80 0.03 -11.24
N GLY A 99 -8.92 0.95 -11.62
CA GLY A 99 -7.47 0.74 -11.53
C GLY A 99 -7.06 0.42 -10.09
N LEU A 100 -6.13 -0.52 -9.96
CA LEU A 100 -5.68 -1.02 -8.66
C LEU A 100 -4.68 -0.07 -8.00
N CYS A 101 -4.65 -0.09 -6.68
CA CYS A 101 -3.71 0.66 -5.85
C CYS A 101 -2.87 -0.31 -5.03
N ASP A 102 -1.55 -0.19 -5.10
CA ASP A 102 -0.62 -0.85 -4.18
C ASP A 102 -0.20 0.15 -3.10
N MET A 103 -0.63 -0.11 -1.86
CA MET A 103 -0.49 0.84 -0.76
C MET A 103 0.80 0.69 0.04
N HIS A 104 1.71 -0.18 -0.41
CA HIS A 104 3.04 -0.31 0.19
C HIS A 104 4.03 -0.85 -0.83
N VAL A 105 4.87 0.03 -1.38
CA VAL A 105 5.93 -0.37 -2.28
C VAL A 105 7.25 0.32 -1.92
N HIS A 106 8.36 -0.33 -2.27
CA HIS A 106 9.71 0.19 -2.28
C HIS A 106 10.24 0.06 -3.72
N SER A 107 9.78 0.94 -4.59
CA SER A 107 10.04 0.81 -6.02
C SER A 107 11.53 0.83 -6.32
N VAL A 108 11.98 -0.14 -7.11
CA VAL A 108 13.35 -0.14 -7.59
C VAL A 108 13.61 1.11 -8.44
N HIS A 109 14.77 1.73 -8.29
CA HIS A 109 15.17 2.96 -8.98
C HIS A 109 15.48 2.71 -10.46
N ARG A 110 14.57 2.04 -11.19
CA ARG A 110 14.72 1.63 -12.59
C ARG A 110 13.47 2.01 -13.39
N GLU A 111 13.57 3.13 -14.11
CA GLU A 111 12.43 3.70 -14.85
C GLU A 111 11.90 2.78 -15.95
N ARG A 112 12.78 2.01 -16.61
CA ARG A 112 12.36 1.06 -17.67
C ARG A 112 11.69 -0.19 -17.11
N ILE A 113 11.70 -0.40 -15.78
CA ILE A 113 11.20 -1.61 -15.14
C ILE A 113 10.01 -1.31 -14.24
N ALA A 114 10.16 -0.48 -13.20
CA ALA A 114 9.13 -0.32 -12.18
C ALA A 114 7.84 0.34 -12.70
N PRO A 115 7.83 1.55 -13.33
CA PRO A 115 6.60 2.17 -13.80
C PRO A 115 5.80 1.31 -14.78
N PRO A 116 6.41 0.68 -15.84
CA PRO A 116 5.65 -0.13 -16.76
C PRO A 116 5.14 -1.43 -16.15
N LEU A 117 5.84 -2.05 -15.20
CA LEU A 117 5.34 -3.26 -14.52
C LEU A 117 4.05 -2.99 -13.74
N TYR A 118 3.97 -1.85 -13.03
CA TYR A 118 2.73 -1.47 -12.35
C TYR A 118 1.57 -1.37 -13.33
N ILE A 119 1.75 -0.59 -14.42
CA ILE A 119 0.69 -0.38 -15.41
C ILE A 119 0.29 -1.68 -16.10
N ALA A 120 1.25 -2.51 -16.52
CA ALA A 120 0.99 -3.79 -17.16
C ALA A 120 0.18 -4.75 -16.26
N ASN A 121 0.23 -4.57 -14.95
CA ASN A 121 -0.53 -5.34 -13.97
C ASN A 121 -1.77 -4.58 -13.43
N GLY A 122 -2.21 -3.53 -14.10
CA GLY A 122 -3.42 -2.78 -13.73
C GLY A 122 -3.29 -1.92 -12.48
N VAL A 123 -2.06 -1.74 -11.97
CA VAL A 123 -1.78 -0.90 -10.81
C VAL A 123 -1.58 0.54 -11.28
N THR A 124 -2.59 1.37 -11.08
CA THR A 124 -2.61 2.77 -11.54
C THR A 124 -2.24 3.79 -10.46
N THR A 125 -2.11 3.34 -9.23
CA THR A 125 -1.66 4.16 -8.10
C THR A 125 -0.75 3.33 -7.20
N VAL A 126 0.38 3.92 -6.77
CA VAL A 126 1.30 3.31 -5.79
C VAL A 126 1.57 4.28 -4.66
N ARG A 127 1.73 3.73 -3.45
CA ARG A 127 2.23 4.49 -2.30
C ARG A 127 3.65 4.03 -1.97
N GLU A 128 4.60 4.87 -2.36
CA GLU A 128 6.04 4.67 -2.14
C GLU A 128 6.40 4.96 -0.68
N MET A 129 6.95 3.97 0.00
CA MET A 129 7.19 4.04 1.44
C MET A 129 8.60 4.52 1.82
N ALA A 130 9.47 4.72 0.84
CA ALA A 130 10.81 5.29 1.03
C ALA A 130 11.08 6.37 -0.02
N GLY A 131 10.72 7.61 0.31
CA GLY A 131 10.83 8.73 -0.62
C GLY A 131 12.26 9.02 -1.07
N SER A 132 12.42 9.32 -2.36
CA SER A 132 13.66 9.79 -2.95
C SER A 132 13.40 10.86 -4.00
N PRO A 133 14.41 11.70 -4.34
CA PRO A 133 14.25 12.71 -5.40
C PRO A 133 13.83 12.14 -6.76
N LEU A 134 14.23 10.90 -7.06
CA LEU A 134 13.86 10.23 -8.30
C LEU A 134 12.36 9.99 -8.42
N PHE A 135 11.70 9.57 -7.34
CA PHE A 135 10.25 9.33 -7.36
C PHE A 135 9.45 10.62 -7.55
N HIS A 136 9.94 11.74 -6.99
CA HIS A 136 9.34 13.06 -7.28
C HIS A 136 9.48 13.44 -8.76
N GLN A 137 10.64 13.18 -9.39
CA GLN A 137 10.82 13.39 -10.83
C GLN A 137 9.89 12.49 -11.66
N TRP A 138 9.72 11.22 -11.28
CA TRP A 138 8.78 10.33 -11.96
C TRP A 138 7.34 10.82 -11.81
N ARG A 139 6.94 11.25 -10.61
CA ARG A 139 5.62 11.85 -10.40
C ARG A 139 5.36 13.03 -11.33
N ASP A 140 6.28 14.00 -11.36
CA ASP A 140 6.14 15.19 -12.20
C ASP A 140 6.02 14.83 -13.71
N ARG A 141 6.80 13.84 -14.15
CA ARG A 141 6.75 13.34 -15.52
C ARG A 141 5.49 12.55 -15.85
N VAL A 142 4.97 11.80 -14.89
CA VAL A 142 3.70 11.10 -15.02
C VAL A 142 2.54 12.09 -15.06
N GLU A 143 2.57 13.15 -14.25
CA GLU A 143 1.56 14.21 -14.23
C GLU A 143 1.58 15.05 -15.52
N SER A 144 2.76 15.31 -16.08
CA SER A 144 2.90 16.00 -17.37
C SER A 144 2.62 15.11 -18.58
N GLY A 145 2.44 13.79 -18.41
CA GLY A 145 2.24 12.84 -19.50
C GLY A 145 3.51 12.44 -20.25
N SER A 146 4.70 12.84 -19.80
CA SER A 146 5.98 12.50 -20.43
C SER A 146 6.55 11.15 -19.98
N LEU A 147 5.93 10.51 -18.98
CA LEU A 147 6.22 9.16 -18.53
C LEU A 147 4.90 8.40 -18.32
N LEU A 148 4.77 7.23 -18.92
CA LEU A 148 3.69 6.31 -18.60
C LEU A 148 4.01 5.58 -17.31
N GLY A 149 3.19 5.76 -16.29
CA GLY A 149 3.38 5.16 -14.97
C GLY A 149 2.19 5.40 -14.05
N PRO A 150 2.18 4.78 -12.87
CA PRO A 150 1.11 4.96 -11.88
C PRO A 150 1.16 6.36 -11.27
N ARG A 151 0.08 6.76 -10.63
CA ARG A 151 0.07 7.92 -9.70
C ARG A 151 0.96 7.57 -8.50
N TRP A 152 1.91 8.47 -8.19
CA TRP A 152 2.85 8.30 -7.10
C TRP A 152 2.41 9.10 -5.88
N ILE A 153 2.20 8.39 -4.75
CA ILE A 153 2.06 8.98 -3.42
C ILE A 153 3.35 8.66 -2.67
N ILE A 154 4.11 9.67 -2.28
CA ILE A 154 5.51 9.51 -1.89
C ILE A 154 5.69 9.84 -0.41
N GLY A 155 6.15 8.86 0.39
CA GLY A 155 6.55 9.06 1.78
C GLY A 155 7.81 9.89 1.94
N SER A 156 8.11 10.25 3.17
CA SER A 156 9.45 10.73 3.52
C SER A 156 10.50 9.62 3.36
N ARG A 157 11.78 9.97 3.47
CA ARG A 157 12.76 8.97 3.91
C ARG A 157 12.25 8.33 5.20
N ILE A 158 12.64 7.09 5.45
CA ILE A 158 12.18 6.35 6.63
C ILE A 158 12.79 6.98 7.90
N ILE A 159 11.94 7.35 8.87
CA ILE A 159 12.39 7.89 10.16
C ILE A 159 12.41 6.75 11.17
N ASP A 160 13.58 6.46 11.72
CA ASP A 160 13.76 5.40 12.72
C ASP A 160 14.55 5.87 13.94
N GLY A 161 14.47 5.10 15.03
CA GLY A 161 15.22 5.37 16.25
C GLY A 161 16.69 5.01 16.15
N ALA A 162 17.53 5.66 16.95
CA ALA A 162 18.95 5.36 17.07
C ALA A 162 19.21 4.23 18.08
N PRO A 163 20.02 3.21 17.73
CA PRO A 163 20.54 2.90 16.41
C PRO A 163 19.47 2.31 15.49
N THR A 164 19.43 2.75 14.20
CA THR A 164 18.49 2.19 13.23
C THR A 164 18.87 0.79 12.82
N ILE A 165 17.88 -0.03 12.48
CA ILE A 165 18.08 -1.37 11.92
C ILE A 165 18.23 -1.37 10.39
N GLY A 166 17.94 -0.25 9.73
CA GLY A 166 18.10 -0.08 8.29
C GLY A 166 19.44 0.55 7.90
N ASP A 167 19.64 0.71 6.59
CA ASP A 167 20.82 1.40 6.05
C ASP A 167 20.78 2.90 6.44
N PRO A 168 21.77 3.40 7.20
CA PRO A 168 21.81 4.81 7.61
C PRO A 168 21.78 5.82 6.45
N ALA A 169 22.21 5.42 5.25
CA ALA A 169 22.16 6.28 4.07
C ALA A 169 20.72 6.51 3.56
N SER A 170 19.83 5.53 3.78
CA SER A 170 18.43 5.55 3.33
C SER A 170 17.45 6.00 4.42
N PHE A 171 17.88 5.99 5.69
CA PHE A 171 17.06 6.33 6.84
C PHE A 171 17.41 7.72 7.40
N MET A 172 16.45 8.33 8.08
CA MET A 172 16.67 9.46 8.98
C MET A 172 16.64 8.92 10.41
N GLU A 173 17.82 8.76 11.00
CA GLU A 173 17.98 8.30 12.38
C GLU A 173 17.71 9.45 13.35
N VAL A 174 16.91 9.18 14.40
CA VAL A 174 16.56 10.16 15.44
C VAL A 174 16.76 9.57 16.83
N GLY A 175 17.53 10.25 17.66
CA GLY A 175 17.86 9.82 19.03
C GLY A 175 17.03 10.53 20.11
N ASN A 176 16.34 11.62 19.78
CA ASN A 176 15.58 12.43 20.72
C ASN A 176 14.38 13.15 20.06
N GLU A 177 13.56 13.83 20.89
CA GLU A 177 12.36 14.53 20.44
C GLU A 177 12.63 15.67 19.45
N GLU A 178 13.71 16.44 19.64
CA GLU A 178 14.00 17.58 18.76
C GLU A 178 14.45 17.09 17.37
N GLU A 179 15.30 16.08 17.29
CA GLU A 179 15.67 15.43 16.02
C GLU A 179 14.44 14.85 15.32
N ALA A 180 13.53 14.21 16.07
CA ALA A 180 12.28 13.68 15.55
C ALA A 180 11.39 14.79 14.94
N ARG A 181 11.27 15.96 15.60
CA ARG A 181 10.55 17.13 15.07
C ARG A 181 11.23 17.69 13.82
N GLN A 182 12.56 17.77 13.83
CA GLN A 182 13.35 18.25 12.68
C GLN A 182 13.18 17.33 11.47
N ALA A 183 13.15 16.00 11.66
CA ALA A 183 12.91 15.03 10.61
C ALA A 183 11.53 15.22 9.95
N VAL A 184 10.47 15.49 10.70
CA VAL A 184 9.14 15.81 10.17
C VAL A 184 9.16 17.10 9.33
N ARG A 185 9.80 18.16 9.86
CA ARG A 185 9.94 19.44 9.13
C ARG A 185 10.73 19.27 7.84
N GLN A 186 11.75 18.41 7.84
CA GLN A 186 12.55 18.09 6.68
C GLN A 186 11.71 17.32 5.65
N ALA A 187 11.00 16.26 6.06
CA ALA A 187 10.08 15.53 5.19
C ALA A 187 9.09 16.46 4.46
N LYS A 188 8.52 17.43 5.20
CA LYS A 188 7.63 18.44 4.63
C LYS A 188 8.33 19.33 3.58
N ARG A 189 9.56 19.79 3.85
CA ARG A 189 10.34 20.61 2.89
C ARG A 189 10.74 19.84 1.63
N GLU A 190 11.00 18.53 1.77
CA GLU A 190 11.35 17.63 0.67
C GLU A 190 10.13 17.25 -0.20
N GLY A 191 8.91 17.69 0.18
CA GLY A 191 7.70 17.48 -0.61
C GLY A 191 7.04 16.11 -0.39
N ALA A 192 7.34 15.43 0.73
CA ALA A 192 6.68 14.19 1.07
C ALA A 192 5.17 14.39 1.28
N ASP A 193 4.37 13.45 0.79
CA ASP A 193 2.92 13.42 1.00
C ASP A 193 2.55 12.94 2.39
N PHE A 194 3.42 12.15 3.02
CA PHE A 194 3.27 11.66 4.39
C PHE A 194 4.64 11.34 5.01
N VAL A 195 4.70 11.30 6.34
CA VAL A 195 5.88 10.89 7.10
C VAL A 195 5.86 9.38 7.30
N LYS A 196 6.94 8.67 6.92
CA LYS A 196 7.13 7.24 7.18
C LYS A 196 7.88 7.03 8.48
N VAL A 197 7.25 6.38 9.45
CA VAL A 197 7.83 5.96 10.73
C VAL A 197 8.20 4.48 10.73
N TYR A 198 9.19 4.08 11.56
CA TYR A 198 9.72 2.74 11.57
C TYR A 198 9.79 2.14 13.00
N SER A 199 10.45 0.98 13.14
CA SER A 199 10.29 0.05 14.27
C SER A 199 10.99 0.49 15.56
N ARG A 200 12.15 1.14 15.48
CA ARG A 200 13.02 1.41 16.64
C ARG A 200 12.80 2.75 17.32
N LEU A 201 11.81 3.52 16.89
CA LEU A 201 11.49 4.79 17.52
C LEU A 201 11.17 4.62 19.00
N SER A 202 11.81 5.45 19.85
CA SER A 202 11.40 5.56 21.25
C SER A 202 9.99 6.14 21.39
N GLY A 203 9.34 5.89 22.51
CA GLY A 203 8.00 6.46 22.77
C GLY A 203 7.97 7.98 22.75
N GLU A 204 9.07 8.64 23.21
CA GLU A 204 9.24 10.09 23.19
C GLU A 204 9.38 10.62 21.75
N ALA A 205 10.31 10.06 20.97
CA ALA A 205 10.52 10.45 19.57
C ALA A 205 9.24 10.23 18.73
N TYR A 206 8.56 9.11 18.94
CA TYR A 206 7.29 8.83 18.24
C TYR A 206 6.20 9.86 18.57
N ARG A 207 6.02 10.23 19.84
CA ARG A 207 5.08 11.29 20.24
C ARG A 207 5.45 12.63 19.61
N ALA A 208 6.75 12.98 19.62
CA ALA A 208 7.24 14.20 18.99
C ALA A 208 6.95 14.24 17.48
N ILE A 209 7.12 13.11 16.76
CA ILE A 209 6.73 12.98 15.35
C ILE A 209 5.23 13.22 15.19
N ALA A 210 4.38 12.56 15.98
CA ALA A 210 2.94 12.69 15.87
C ALA A 210 2.44 14.12 16.10
N GLU A 211 2.99 14.81 17.12
CA GLU A 211 2.68 16.21 17.42
C GLU A 211 3.14 17.14 16.30
N GLU A 212 4.39 16.99 15.83
CA GLU A 212 4.94 17.84 14.78
C GLU A 212 4.23 17.59 13.44
N ALA A 213 3.92 16.35 13.10
CA ALA A 213 3.14 16.01 11.91
C ALA A 213 1.77 16.71 11.89
N ARG A 214 1.11 16.76 13.06
CA ARG A 214 -0.14 17.51 13.23
C ARG A 214 0.06 19.02 13.04
N LEU A 215 1.13 19.61 13.61
CA LEU A 215 1.46 21.04 13.46
C LEU A 215 1.76 21.38 11.99
N GLN A 216 2.53 20.54 11.31
CA GLN A 216 2.88 20.69 9.91
C GLN A 216 1.74 20.33 8.93
N ARG A 217 0.63 19.77 9.44
CA ARG A 217 -0.50 19.27 8.63
C ARG A 217 -0.05 18.26 7.56
N ILE A 218 0.86 17.37 7.94
CA ILE A 218 1.28 16.24 7.11
C ILE A 218 0.85 14.95 7.82
N PRO A 219 0.16 14.01 7.14
CA PRO A 219 -0.16 12.71 7.74
C PRO A 219 1.11 11.90 8.00
N PHE A 220 1.02 10.92 8.91
CA PHE A 220 2.09 9.95 9.10
C PHE A 220 1.54 8.53 9.11
N ALA A 221 2.36 7.60 8.66
CA ALA A 221 2.07 6.18 8.49
C ALA A 221 3.37 5.36 8.62
N GLY A 222 3.30 4.06 8.71
CA GLY A 222 4.49 3.22 8.82
C GLY A 222 4.31 2.10 9.84
N HIS A 223 5.41 1.57 10.32
CA HIS A 223 5.38 0.54 11.35
C HIS A 223 4.71 1.05 12.63
N CYS A 224 4.14 0.15 13.43
CA CYS A 224 3.91 0.43 14.82
C CYS A 224 5.24 0.20 15.54
N PRO A 225 5.90 1.22 16.13
CA PRO A 225 7.18 1.00 16.78
C PRO A 225 7.09 -0.04 17.89
N ASP A 226 8.15 -0.84 18.06
CA ASP A 226 8.16 -2.02 18.95
C ASP A 226 7.68 -1.72 20.38
N VAL A 227 8.04 -0.55 20.89
CA VAL A 227 7.69 -0.10 22.25
C VAL A 227 6.33 0.60 22.36
N VAL A 228 5.69 0.91 21.22
CA VAL A 228 4.42 1.66 21.19
C VAL A 228 3.24 0.69 21.12
N PRO A 229 2.26 0.75 22.03
CA PRO A 229 1.03 0.00 21.89
C PRO A 229 0.26 0.37 20.61
N LEU A 230 -0.29 -0.61 19.91
CA LEU A 230 -1.05 -0.41 18.67
C LEU A 230 -2.22 0.57 18.87
N SER A 231 -2.91 0.47 20.00
CA SER A 231 -3.99 1.40 20.36
C SER A 231 -3.50 2.83 20.61
N HIS A 232 -2.24 3.00 21.07
CA HIS A 232 -1.63 4.31 21.24
C HIS A 232 -1.20 4.90 19.90
N ALA A 233 -0.65 4.08 18.99
CA ALA A 233 -0.34 4.51 17.63
C ALA A 233 -1.60 5.05 16.92
N SER A 234 -2.69 4.33 17.03
CA SER A 234 -4.00 4.76 16.52
C SER A 234 -4.49 6.06 17.16
N ALA A 235 -4.35 6.21 18.49
CA ALA A 235 -4.77 7.42 19.20
C ALA A 235 -3.90 8.63 18.87
N ALA A 236 -2.61 8.43 18.57
CA ALA A 236 -1.70 9.47 18.10
C ALA A 236 -2.03 9.98 16.68
N GLY A 237 -2.92 9.30 15.96
CA GLY A 237 -3.38 9.71 14.63
C GLY A 237 -2.59 9.08 13.48
N GLN A 238 -1.84 8.00 13.71
CA GLN A 238 -1.21 7.23 12.65
C GLN A 238 -2.28 6.73 11.68
N ARG A 239 -2.14 7.09 10.40
CA ARG A 239 -3.21 6.89 9.40
C ARG A 239 -3.32 5.46 8.94
N SER A 240 -2.19 4.76 8.82
CA SER A 240 -2.13 3.33 8.57
C SER A 240 -0.95 2.69 9.30
N ILE A 241 -1.15 1.45 9.70
CA ILE A 241 -0.15 0.56 10.27
C ILE A 241 0.26 -0.39 9.16
N GLU A 242 1.55 -0.36 8.85
CA GLU A 242 2.16 -1.17 7.82
C GLU A 242 2.68 -2.47 8.44
N HIS A 243 2.54 -3.57 7.71
CA HIS A 243 2.88 -4.90 8.19
C HIS A 243 2.09 -5.32 9.44
N LEU A 244 2.52 -6.39 10.05
CA LEU A 244 1.95 -6.90 11.31
C LEU A 244 3.00 -6.95 12.44
N PHE A 245 4.20 -6.38 12.21
CA PHE A 245 5.24 -6.29 13.23
C PHE A 245 4.69 -5.59 14.48
N SER A 246 4.91 -6.19 15.65
CA SER A 246 4.49 -5.67 16.96
C SER A 246 2.98 -5.52 17.16
N THR A 247 2.14 -5.83 16.16
CA THR A 247 0.68 -5.62 16.24
C THR A 247 -0.05 -6.64 17.13
N PHE A 248 0.53 -7.84 17.29
CA PHE A 248 -0.04 -8.89 18.14
C PHE A 248 0.11 -8.61 19.64
N TYR A 249 1.09 -7.83 20.06
CA TYR A 249 1.50 -7.72 21.47
C TYR A 249 0.36 -7.28 22.38
N GLU A 250 -0.39 -6.25 21.98
CA GLU A 250 -1.50 -5.71 22.78
C GLU A 250 -2.71 -6.65 22.82
N THR A 251 -2.79 -7.65 21.93
CA THR A 251 -3.85 -8.65 21.92
C THR A 251 -3.51 -9.91 22.71
N SER A 252 -2.28 -10.01 23.22
CA SER A 252 -1.78 -11.17 23.99
C SER A 252 -2.11 -11.07 25.48
N THR A 253 -2.38 -12.21 26.12
CA THR A 253 -2.44 -12.32 27.58
C THR A 253 -1.07 -12.11 28.24
N GLN A 254 0.02 -12.29 27.49
CA GLN A 254 1.41 -12.12 27.93
C GLN A 254 2.01 -10.76 27.56
N GLU A 255 1.18 -9.76 27.24
CA GLU A 255 1.65 -8.44 26.80
C GLU A 255 2.72 -7.82 27.70
N ALA A 256 2.57 -7.92 29.04
CA ALA A 256 3.51 -7.32 29.97
C ALA A 256 4.91 -7.97 29.90
N ASP A 257 4.97 -9.29 29.70
CA ASP A 257 6.24 -10.01 29.57
C ASP A 257 6.91 -9.71 28.22
N ILE A 258 6.11 -9.67 27.15
CA ILE A 258 6.57 -9.28 25.81
C ILE A 258 7.17 -7.86 25.83
N ARG A 259 6.51 -6.90 26.46
CA ARG A 259 7.02 -5.53 26.53
C ARG A 259 8.31 -5.41 27.33
N ARG A 260 8.50 -6.22 28.40
CA ARG A 260 9.78 -6.30 29.09
C ARG A 260 10.86 -6.85 28.16
N ALA A 261 10.58 -7.95 27.48
CA ALA A 261 11.53 -8.57 26.57
C ALA A 261 11.93 -7.64 25.41
N ILE A 262 11.00 -6.79 24.91
CA ILE A 262 11.32 -5.76 23.91
C ILE A 262 12.30 -4.72 24.48
N ALA A 263 12.08 -4.29 25.73
CA ALA A 263 12.94 -3.30 26.38
C ALA A 263 14.36 -3.83 26.59
N ASP A 264 14.49 -5.15 26.78
CA ASP A 264 15.78 -5.83 26.98
C ASP A 264 16.45 -6.26 25.65
N LEU A 265 15.82 -5.97 24.50
CA LEU A 265 16.33 -6.39 23.19
C LEU A 265 17.44 -5.45 22.72
N GLU A 266 18.68 -5.92 22.82
CA GLU A 266 19.86 -5.21 22.32
C GLU A 266 20.05 -5.48 20.83
N ILE A 267 19.92 -4.44 20.00
CA ILE A 267 20.07 -4.49 18.55
C ILE A 267 21.15 -3.48 18.14
N GLY A 268 22.15 -3.96 17.41
CA GLY A 268 23.20 -3.12 16.86
C GLY A 268 22.76 -2.28 15.67
N GLN A 269 23.59 -1.29 15.31
CA GLN A 269 23.40 -0.47 14.11
C GLN A 269 23.30 -1.37 12.88
N GLY A 270 22.20 -1.26 12.12
CA GLY A 270 22.03 -2.01 10.89
C GLY A 270 21.76 -3.52 11.06
N ASP A 271 21.56 -4.02 12.28
CA ASP A 271 21.34 -5.45 12.52
C ASP A 271 19.88 -5.87 12.37
N TYR A 272 19.41 -5.79 11.13
CA TYR A 272 18.03 -6.17 10.77
C TYR A 272 17.71 -7.62 11.14
N THR A 273 18.66 -8.54 10.96
CA THR A 273 18.43 -9.97 11.23
C THR A 273 18.28 -10.27 12.71
N ALA A 274 19.11 -9.66 13.58
CA ALA A 274 18.94 -9.82 15.02
C ALA A 274 17.60 -9.24 15.49
N TRP A 275 17.23 -8.06 14.96
CA TRP A 275 15.91 -7.49 15.22
C TRP A 275 14.79 -8.42 14.75
N LEU A 276 14.80 -8.87 13.50
CA LEU A 276 13.77 -9.73 12.91
C LEU A 276 13.59 -11.02 13.70
N ASN A 277 14.69 -11.71 14.04
CA ASN A 277 14.64 -12.93 14.85
C ASN A 277 14.18 -12.68 16.29
N GLY A 278 14.54 -11.54 16.87
CA GLY A 278 14.09 -11.13 18.20
C GLY A 278 12.58 -10.90 18.24
N ILE A 279 12.08 -10.11 17.30
CA ILE A 279 10.65 -9.79 17.20
C ILE A 279 9.81 -11.04 16.89
N HIS A 280 10.24 -11.89 15.99
CA HIS A 280 9.46 -13.09 15.62
C HIS A 280 9.19 -14.01 16.80
N ARG A 281 10.15 -14.18 17.70
CA ARG A 281 9.91 -14.96 18.95
C ARG A 281 8.82 -14.32 19.82
N LEU A 282 8.81 -12.99 19.86
CA LEU A 282 7.79 -12.26 20.64
C LEU A 282 6.43 -12.28 19.93
N GLU A 283 6.40 -12.22 18.62
CA GLU A 283 5.18 -12.36 17.82
C GLU A 283 4.59 -13.77 17.94
N TRP A 284 5.43 -14.81 17.93
CA TRP A 284 5.01 -16.19 18.19
C TRP A 284 4.38 -16.32 19.57
N THR A 285 5.06 -15.80 20.60
CA THR A 285 4.50 -15.76 21.96
C THR A 285 3.16 -15.03 22.00
N ALA A 286 3.07 -13.89 21.32
CA ALA A 286 1.84 -13.09 21.29
C ALA A 286 0.71 -13.79 20.53
N ALA A 287 1.01 -14.41 19.40
CA ALA A 287 0.03 -15.10 18.57
C ALA A 287 -0.54 -16.34 19.29
N THR A 288 0.32 -17.12 19.96
CA THR A 288 -0.09 -18.33 20.72
C THR A 288 -0.79 -18.03 22.05
N SER A 289 -0.67 -16.80 22.55
CA SER A 289 -1.37 -16.30 23.75
C SER A 289 -2.43 -15.24 23.43
N TYR A 290 -2.95 -15.25 22.21
CA TYR A 290 -3.97 -14.32 21.74
C TYR A 290 -5.24 -14.36 22.59
N SER A 291 -5.84 -13.19 22.81
CA SER A 291 -7.08 -13.02 23.56
C SER A 291 -8.10 -12.24 22.72
N ASP A 292 -9.21 -12.90 22.40
CA ASP A 292 -10.33 -12.28 21.66
C ASP A 292 -10.85 -11.03 22.37
N GLU A 293 -10.93 -11.05 23.72
CA GLU A 293 -11.40 -9.92 24.51
C GLU A 293 -10.46 -8.70 24.38
N LYS A 294 -9.14 -8.91 24.46
CA LYS A 294 -8.14 -7.83 24.27
C LYS A 294 -8.17 -7.33 22.83
N ALA A 295 -8.19 -8.23 21.86
CA ALA A 295 -8.28 -7.92 20.46
C ALA A 295 -9.52 -7.09 20.12
N ALA A 296 -10.70 -7.46 20.62
CA ALA A 296 -11.93 -6.70 20.41
C ALA A 296 -11.80 -5.24 20.88
N ARG A 297 -11.16 -4.99 22.03
CA ARG A 297 -10.91 -3.62 22.53
C ARG A 297 -9.97 -2.83 21.63
N VAL A 298 -8.87 -3.45 21.19
CA VAL A 298 -7.88 -2.83 20.32
C VAL A 298 -8.51 -2.51 18.96
N PHE A 299 -9.14 -3.50 18.34
CA PHE A 299 -9.75 -3.35 17.00
C PHE A 299 -10.89 -2.33 17.00
N ALA A 300 -11.72 -2.30 18.04
CA ALA A 300 -12.75 -1.25 18.18
C ALA A 300 -12.15 0.16 18.24
N ARG A 301 -10.94 0.32 18.80
CA ARG A 301 -10.23 1.60 18.80
C ARG A 301 -9.71 1.96 17.41
N LEU A 302 -9.07 1.00 16.71
CA LEU A 302 -8.59 1.22 15.33
C LEU A 302 -9.75 1.60 14.40
N ALA A 303 -10.85 0.85 14.44
CA ALA A 303 -12.04 1.11 13.63
C ALA A 303 -12.63 2.51 13.91
N ARG A 304 -12.79 2.88 15.18
CA ARG A 304 -13.31 4.18 15.61
C ARG A 304 -12.42 5.34 15.16
N ASN A 305 -11.09 5.18 15.23
CA ASN A 305 -10.10 6.17 14.80
C ASN A 305 -9.85 6.13 13.29
N ARG A 306 -10.47 5.17 12.57
CA ARG A 306 -10.24 4.92 11.14
C ARG A 306 -8.75 4.70 10.82
N THR A 307 -8.01 4.09 11.73
CA THR A 307 -6.65 3.62 11.48
C THR A 307 -6.75 2.40 10.58
N ARG A 308 -6.01 2.38 9.47
CA ARG A 308 -6.02 1.30 8.50
C ARG A 308 -4.91 0.30 8.80
N SER A 309 -5.08 -0.94 8.37
CA SER A 309 -3.99 -1.92 8.31
C SER A 309 -3.59 -2.15 6.87
N VAL A 310 -2.29 -2.21 6.60
CA VAL A 310 -1.70 -2.63 5.32
C VAL A 310 -0.82 -3.83 5.63
N PRO A 311 -1.38 -5.06 5.64
CA PRO A 311 -0.74 -6.21 6.25
C PRO A 311 0.47 -6.74 5.47
N THR A 312 0.57 -6.49 4.17
CA THR A 312 1.65 -7.00 3.29
C THR A 312 1.88 -8.51 3.45
N LEU A 313 0.83 -9.30 3.32
CA LEU A 313 0.89 -10.76 3.50
C LEU A 313 1.85 -11.42 2.50
N THR A 314 2.05 -10.81 1.34
CA THR A 314 3.07 -11.20 0.35
C THR A 314 4.48 -11.16 0.92
N ALA A 315 4.82 -10.14 1.73
CA ALA A 315 6.10 -10.04 2.42
C ALA A 315 6.24 -11.15 3.46
N TYR A 316 5.21 -11.39 4.28
CA TYR A 316 5.23 -12.46 5.28
C TYR A 316 5.29 -13.86 4.67
N ARG A 317 4.72 -14.09 3.48
CA ARG A 317 4.95 -15.35 2.77
C ARG A 317 6.44 -15.62 2.56
N VAL A 318 7.21 -14.59 2.21
CA VAL A 318 8.66 -14.72 2.02
C VAL A 318 9.39 -14.88 3.36
N LEU A 319 9.01 -14.12 4.38
CA LEU A 319 9.67 -14.12 5.69
C LEU A 319 9.37 -15.39 6.49
N ASP A 320 8.10 -15.81 6.52
CA ASP A 320 7.62 -16.90 7.37
C ASP A 320 7.71 -18.27 6.66
N ARG A 321 7.66 -18.30 5.30
CA ARG A 321 7.62 -19.51 4.48
C ARG A 321 8.59 -19.45 3.30
N PRO A 322 9.87 -19.17 3.54
CA PRO A 322 10.86 -18.98 2.47
C PRO A 322 11.11 -20.26 1.65
N ASP A 323 10.83 -21.42 2.21
CA ASP A 323 10.90 -22.73 1.55
C ASP A 323 9.74 -22.98 0.56
N GLU A 324 8.62 -22.27 0.69
CA GLU A 324 7.48 -22.31 -0.24
C GLU A 324 7.63 -21.32 -1.41
N VAL A 325 8.69 -20.51 -1.43
CA VAL A 325 8.96 -19.56 -2.51
C VAL A 325 9.51 -20.29 -3.74
N ALA A 326 8.83 -20.19 -4.87
CA ALA A 326 9.25 -20.82 -6.11
C ALA A 326 10.50 -20.14 -6.67
N ARG A 327 11.68 -20.78 -6.50
CA ARG A 327 12.97 -20.26 -6.99
C ARG A 327 13.08 -20.20 -8.52
N THR A 328 12.14 -20.82 -9.23
CA THR A 328 12.02 -20.85 -10.70
C THR A 328 10.79 -20.09 -11.18
N ASP A 329 10.35 -19.07 -10.42
CA ASP A 329 9.19 -18.24 -10.78
C ASP A 329 9.41 -17.55 -12.13
N GLU A 330 8.46 -17.67 -13.05
CA GLU A 330 8.55 -17.08 -14.40
C GLU A 330 8.67 -15.55 -14.38
N ARG A 331 8.25 -14.90 -13.30
CA ARG A 331 8.35 -13.46 -13.11
C ARG A 331 9.77 -12.97 -12.88
N LEU A 332 10.72 -13.86 -12.58
CA LEU A 332 12.15 -13.54 -12.44
C LEU A 332 12.74 -12.89 -13.71
N LYS A 333 12.17 -13.15 -14.88
CA LYS A 333 12.59 -12.54 -16.15
C LYS A 333 12.40 -11.01 -16.18
N TYR A 334 11.58 -10.45 -15.29
CA TYR A 334 11.35 -9.00 -15.14
C TYR A 334 12.26 -8.37 -14.07
N VAL A 335 13.08 -9.14 -13.42
CA VAL A 335 14.03 -8.69 -12.41
C VAL A 335 15.43 -8.65 -13.03
N PRO A 336 16.23 -7.58 -12.82
CA PRO A 336 17.60 -7.54 -13.30
C PRO A 336 18.37 -8.80 -12.90
N VAL A 337 19.13 -9.36 -13.84
CA VAL A 337 19.83 -10.64 -13.65
C VAL A 337 20.72 -10.63 -12.41
N SER A 338 21.43 -9.51 -12.15
CA SER A 338 22.28 -9.33 -10.97
C SER A 338 21.48 -9.37 -9.67
N VAL A 339 20.27 -8.78 -9.65
CA VAL A 339 19.38 -8.75 -8.48
C VAL A 339 18.77 -10.13 -8.24
N ALA A 340 18.28 -10.78 -9.30
CA ALA A 340 17.69 -12.12 -9.20
C ALA A 340 18.70 -13.17 -8.71
N ALA A 341 19.97 -13.03 -9.10
CA ALA A 341 21.05 -13.92 -8.66
C ALA A 341 21.35 -13.81 -7.15
N ASP A 342 21.11 -12.63 -6.55
CA ASP A 342 21.34 -12.40 -5.12
C ASP A 342 20.17 -12.87 -4.25
N TRP A 343 18.96 -13.00 -4.79
CA TRP A 343 17.77 -13.31 -4.01
C TRP A 343 17.83 -14.63 -3.21
N PRO A 344 18.42 -15.73 -3.69
CA PRO A 344 18.63 -16.92 -2.87
C PRO A 344 19.49 -16.64 -1.63
N LEU A 345 20.56 -15.84 -1.77
CA LEU A 345 21.45 -15.47 -0.66
C LEU A 345 20.71 -14.58 0.36
N VAL A 346 19.86 -13.66 -0.11
CA VAL A 346 19.02 -12.82 0.77
C VAL A 346 18.08 -13.72 1.58
N LEU A 347 17.43 -14.71 0.96
CA LEU A 347 16.58 -15.66 1.70
C LEU A 347 17.37 -16.45 2.74
N GLU A 348 18.59 -16.89 2.43
CA GLU A 348 19.46 -17.58 3.38
C GLU A 348 19.84 -16.66 4.55
N PHE A 349 20.16 -15.40 4.26
CA PHE A 349 20.45 -14.39 5.28
C PHE A 349 19.25 -14.11 6.19
N LEU A 350 18.04 -13.96 5.64
CA LEU A 350 16.82 -13.75 6.41
C LEU A 350 16.45 -14.94 7.31
N GLN A 351 16.97 -16.13 7.01
CA GLN A 351 16.75 -17.36 7.79
C GLN A 351 17.93 -17.68 8.73
N ALA A 352 19.01 -16.91 8.65
CA ALA A 352 20.23 -17.20 9.41
C ALA A 352 19.95 -17.27 10.92
N GLY A 353 20.49 -18.31 11.55
CA GLY A 353 20.35 -18.52 12.99
C GLY A 353 19.02 -19.16 13.46
N ARG A 354 18.12 -19.52 12.55
CA ARG A 354 16.87 -20.23 12.90
C ARG A 354 17.15 -21.72 13.14
N THR A 355 16.55 -22.25 14.21
CA THR A 355 16.48 -23.72 14.39
C THR A 355 15.35 -24.32 13.55
N VAL A 356 15.32 -25.66 13.44
CA VAL A 356 14.23 -26.38 12.74
C VAL A 356 12.87 -26.11 13.39
N GLU A 357 12.84 -26.05 14.71
CA GLU A 357 11.64 -25.76 15.50
C GLU A 357 11.15 -24.32 15.20
N GLN A 358 12.05 -23.35 15.24
CA GLN A 358 11.71 -21.97 14.91
C GLN A 358 11.20 -21.83 13.49
N ALA A 359 11.80 -22.53 12.51
CA ALA A 359 11.30 -22.51 11.14
C ALA A 359 9.86 -23.09 11.04
N ALA A 360 9.51 -24.07 11.86
CA ALA A 360 8.15 -24.59 11.94
C ALA A 360 7.18 -23.57 12.59
N GLU A 361 7.60 -22.92 13.68
CA GLU A 361 6.83 -21.85 14.34
C GLU A 361 6.55 -20.68 13.38
N TRP A 362 7.52 -20.28 12.56
CA TRP A 362 7.33 -19.22 11.56
C TRP A 362 6.29 -19.62 10.50
N ARG A 363 6.33 -20.86 10.00
CA ARG A 363 5.31 -21.35 9.07
C ARG A 363 3.90 -21.31 9.66
N GLU A 364 3.77 -21.63 10.95
CA GLU A 364 2.50 -21.56 11.66
C GLU A 364 2.10 -20.10 11.95
N LEU A 365 3.07 -19.22 12.26
CA LEU A 365 2.83 -17.80 12.49
C LEU A 365 2.16 -17.15 11.28
N PHE A 366 2.46 -17.58 10.05
CA PHE A 366 1.75 -17.10 8.86
C PHE A 366 0.25 -17.38 8.91
N GLN A 367 -0.18 -18.53 9.47
CA GLN A 367 -1.61 -18.81 9.66
C GLN A 367 -2.23 -17.89 10.71
N HIS A 368 -1.51 -17.61 11.79
CA HIS A 368 -1.95 -16.62 12.79
C HIS A 368 -2.08 -15.22 12.18
N ARG A 369 -1.17 -14.81 11.27
CA ARG A 369 -1.26 -13.54 10.55
C ARG A 369 -2.52 -13.47 9.68
N LEU A 370 -2.82 -14.51 8.92
CA LEU A 370 -4.05 -14.58 8.13
C LEU A 370 -5.30 -14.46 9.02
N ALA A 371 -5.36 -15.22 10.11
CA ALA A 371 -6.45 -15.16 11.07
C ALA A 371 -6.60 -13.76 11.71
N PHE A 372 -5.48 -13.12 12.06
CA PHE A 372 -5.46 -11.78 12.64
C PHE A 372 -6.00 -10.74 11.66
N VAL A 373 -5.58 -10.79 10.39
CA VAL A 373 -6.07 -9.89 9.33
C VAL A 373 -7.57 -10.09 9.09
N GLY A 374 -8.03 -11.35 9.09
CA GLY A 374 -9.46 -11.65 9.03
C GLY A 374 -10.23 -11.07 10.20
N ALA A 375 -9.71 -11.21 11.43
CA ALA A 375 -10.32 -10.64 12.63
C ALA A 375 -10.37 -9.10 12.60
N LEU A 376 -9.32 -8.42 12.10
CA LEU A 376 -9.33 -6.97 11.86
C LEU A 376 -10.49 -6.58 10.93
N GLY A 377 -10.62 -7.26 9.79
CA GLY A 377 -11.67 -7.00 8.81
C GLY A 377 -13.07 -7.20 9.39
N HIS A 378 -13.30 -8.30 10.12
CA HIS A 378 -14.58 -8.58 10.79
C HIS A 378 -14.93 -7.54 11.86
N ALA A 379 -13.93 -6.99 12.54
CA ALA A 379 -14.12 -5.92 13.52
C ALA A 379 -14.34 -4.54 12.89
N GLY A 380 -14.38 -4.43 11.56
CA GLY A 380 -14.60 -3.18 10.83
C GLY A 380 -13.37 -2.28 10.73
N VAL A 381 -12.17 -2.79 11.02
CA VAL A 381 -10.92 -2.07 10.73
C VAL A 381 -10.69 -2.09 9.23
N PRO A 382 -10.53 -0.93 8.56
CA PRO A 382 -10.29 -0.94 7.13
C PRO A 382 -8.91 -1.54 6.82
N VAL A 383 -8.88 -2.54 5.93
CA VAL A 383 -7.67 -3.19 5.43
C VAL A 383 -7.41 -2.71 4.01
N LEU A 384 -6.17 -2.38 3.70
CA LEU A 384 -5.70 -1.97 2.38
C LEU A 384 -4.72 -3.01 1.84
N ALA A 385 -4.76 -3.24 0.54
CA ALA A 385 -3.79 -4.10 -0.13
C ALA A 385 -2.47 -3.33 -0.34
N GLY A 386 -1.37 -3.94 0.03
CA GLY A 386 -0.01 -3.45 -0.17
C GLY A 386 0.95 -4.63 -0.17
N THR A 387 2.02 -4.57 -0.96
CA THR A 387 2.84 -5.74 -1.26
C THR A 387 4.19 -5.77 -0.57
N ASP A 388 4.78 -4.62 -0.31
CA ASP A 388 6.19 -4.45 0.05
C ASP A 388 7.13 -4.81 -1.13
N ALA A 389 6.64 -4.67 -2.36
CA ALA A 389 7.40 -4.98 -3.56
C ALA A 389 8.62 -4.07 -3.71
N GLY A 390 9.77 -4.70 -4.04
CA GLY A 390 11.06 -4.04 -4.24
C GLY A 390 11.97 -4.08 -3.02
N ASP A 391 11.46 -4.42 -1.83
CA ASP A 391 12.26 -4.59 -0.62
C ASP A 391 12.64 -6.05 -0.40
N LEU A 392 11.71 -6.97 -0.55
CA LEU A 392 11.95 -8.41 -0.34
C LEU A 392 12.09 -9.19 -1.65
N PRO A 393 12.94 -10.25 -1.67
CA PRO A 393 13.03 -11.13 -2.83
C PRO A 393 11.70 -11.84 -3.11
N TYR A 394 11.44 -12.12 -4.38
CA TYR A 394 10.23 -12.80 -4.87
C TYR A 394 8.91 -12.06 -4.55
N VAL A 395 8.98 -10.76 -4.24
CA VAL A 395 7.85 -9.84 -4.22
C VAL A 395 7.97 -8.89 -5.42
N PHE A 396 7.18 -9.15 -6.45
CA PHE A 396 7.36 -8.53 -7.77
C PHE A 396 6.45 -7.31 -7.94
N PRO A 397 6.99 -6.14 -8.35
CA PRO A 397 6.18 -4.95 -8.60
C PRO A 397 4.99 -5.23 -9.54
N GLY A 398 3.82 -4.79 -9.16
CA GLY A 398 2.58 -4.99 -9.88
C GLY A 398 1.99 -6.41 -9.75
N PHE A 399 2.78 -7.44 -9.99
CA PHE A 399 2.30 -8.84 -9.94
C PHE A 399 1.88 -9.29 -8.54
N SER A 400 2.66 -8.93 -7.52
CA SER A 400 2.41 -9.39 -6.14
C SER A 400 1.17 -8.78 -5.52
N LEU A 401 0.61 -7.69 -6.09
CA LEU A 401 -0.67 -7.16 -5.62
C LEU A 401 -1.81 -8.18 -5.83
N HIS A 402 -1.78 -8.94 -6.91
CA HIS A 402 -2.77 -9.99 -7.14
C HIS A 402 -2.59 -11.16 -6.17
N ASP A 403 -1.35 -11.44 -5.73
CA ASP A 403 -1.07 -12.42 -4.68
C ASP A 403 -1.62 -11.91 -3.32
N GLU A 404 -1.43 -10.64 -3.00
CA GLU A 404 -1.96 -10.00 -1.79
C GLU A 404 -3.48 -10.07 -1.74
N LEU A 405 -4.18 -9.79 -2.86
CA LEU A 405 -5.64 -9.94 -2.94
C LEU A 405 -6.09 -11.39 -2.67
N ALA A 406 -5.36 -12.38 -3.16
CA ALA A 406 -5.65 -13.79 -2.89
C ALA A 406 -5.43 -14.14 -1.41
N PHE A 407 -4.40 -13.60 -0.77
CA PHE A 407 -4.18 -13.76 0.67
C PHE A 407 -5.27 -13.09 1.51
N LEU A 408 -5.77 -11.92 1.12
CA LEU A 408 -6.89 -11.29 1.79
C LEU A 408 -8.15 -12.18 1.72
N VAL A 409 -8.43 -12.81 0.57
CA VAL A 409 -9.54 -13.77 0.47
C VAL A 409 -9.28 -15.00 1.33
N THR A 410 -8.05 -15.52 1.37
CA THR A 410 -7.66 -16.61 2.27
C THR A 410 -7.83 -16.22 3.75
N ALA A 411 -7.60 -14.96 4.10
CA ALA A 411 -7.84 -14.42 5.44
C ALA A 411 -9.34 -14.23 5.79
N GLY A 412 -10.26 -14.52 4.86
CA GLY A 412 -11.71 -14.49 5.09
C GLY A 412 -12.44 -13.27 4.51
N PHE A 413 -11.76 -12.44 3.69
CA PHE A 413 -12.42 -11.37 2.96
C PHE A 413 -13.20 -11.95 1.77
N THR A 414 -14.34 -11.37 1.45
CA THR A 414 -14.99 -11.66 0.17
C THR A 414 -14.16 -11.07 -0.99
N PRO A 415 -14.25 -11.61 -2.23
CA PRO A 415 -13.56 -11.04 -3.37
C PRO A 415 -13.86 -9.54 -3.58
N MET A 416 -15.09 -9.09 -3.32
CA MET A 416 -15.46 -7.67 -3.37
C MET A 416 -14.73 -6.85 -2.30
N GLN A 417 -14.59 -7.36 -1.09
CA GLN A 417 -13.83 -6.69 -0.02
C GLN A 417 -12.35 -6.59 -0.38
N ALA A 418 -11.76 -7.66 -0.95
CA ALA A 418 -10.39 -7.66 -1.43
C ALA A 418 -10.18 -6.64 -2.56
N LEU A 419 -11.08 -6.56 -3.55
CA LEU A 419 -11.03 -5.52 -4.58
C LEU A 419 -11.11 -4.11 -3.98
N ARG A 420 -12.00 -3.89 -3.03
CA ARG A 420 -12.11 -2.60 -2.34
C ARG A 420 -10.85 -2.23 -1.57
N ALA A 421 -10.14 -3.22 -1.00
CA ALA A 421 -8.86 -3.00 -0.32
C ALA A 421 -7.77 -2.48 -1.26
N ALA A 422 -7.89 -2.72 -2.59
CA ALA A 422 -6.98 -2.21 -3.62
C ALA A 422 -7.58 -1.09 -4.49
N THR A 423 -8.75 -0.54 -4.15
CA THR A 423 -9.41 0.48 -4.99
C THR A 423 -10.02 1.60 -4.14
N LEU A 424 -11.23 1.44 -3.63
CA LEU A 424 -11.99 2.46 -2.91
C LEU A 424 -11.37 2.81 -1.55
N GLU A 425 -10.91 1.82 -0.78
CA GLU A 425 -10.35 2.10 0.55
C GLU A 425 -9.01 2.86 0.49
N PRO A 426 -8.06 2.54 -0.45
CA PRO A 426 -6.94 3.41 -0.77
C PRO A 426 -7.36 4.84 -1.12
N ALA A 427 -8.31 5.01 -2.04
CA ALA A 427 -8.79 6.33 -2.44
C ALA A 427 -9.30 7.13 -1.23
N ARG A 428 -10.02 6.50 -0.30
CA ARG A 428 -10.49 7.12 0.95
C ARG A 428 -9.37 7.51 1.90
N LEU A 429 -8.32 6.66 2.04
CA LEU A 429 -7.16 7.02 2.86
C LEU A 429 -6.47 8.27 2.31
N LEU A 430 -6.32 8.32 0.98
CA LEU A 430 -5.63 9.39 0.25
C LEU A 430 -6.48 10.66 0.07
N GLY A 431 -7.79 10.61 0.38
CA GLY A 431 -8.72 11.72 0.13
C GLY A 431 -9.03 11.93 -1.36
N LEU A 432 -8.87 10.88 -2.17
CA LEU A 432 -9.06 10.88 -3.62
C LEU A 432 -10.35 10.17 -4.07
N GLU A 433 -11.22 9.76 -3.13
CA GLU A 433 -12.43 8.98 -3.42
C GLU A 433 -13.44 9.68 -4.35
N ARG A 434 -13.33 10.99 -4.51
CA ARG A 434 -14.12 11.75 -5.49
C ARG A 434 -13.58 11.65 -6.91
N SER A 435 -12.31 11.23 -7.06
CA SER A 435 -11.58 11.26 -8.33
C SER A 435 -11.24 9.87 -8.85
N VAL A 436 -11.02 8.89 -7.98
CA VAL A 436 -10.60 7.52 -8.33
C VAL A 436 -11.24 6.49 -7.40
N GLY A 437 -10.93 5.22 -7.62
CA GLY A 437 -11.29 4.10 -6.74
C GLY A 437 -12.63 3.43 -7.03
N THR A 438 -13.45 4.00 -7.91
CA THR A 438 -14.70 3.36 -8.39
C THR A 438 -14.95 3.69 -9.86
N VAL A 439 -15.78 2.87 -10.55
CA VAL A 439 -16.19 3.11 -11.94
C VAL A 439 -17.47 3.94 -11.94
N GLU A 440 -17.32 5.27 -11.89
CA GLU A 440 -18.43 6.23 -11.81
C GLU A 440 -18.18 7.44 -12.70
N TRP A 441 -19.27 8.09 -13.12
CA TRP A 441 -19.22 9.35 -13.85
C TRP A 441 -18.37 10.42 -13.13
N GLY A 442 -17.60 11.17 -13.91
CA GLY A 442 -16.77 12.29 -13.43
C GLY A 442 -15.43 11.88 -12.80
N LYS A 443 -15.20 10.58 -12.64
CA LYS A 443 -13.90 10.08 -12.12
C LYS A 443 -12.86 9.95 -13.23
N VAL A 444 -11.61 9.93 -12.83
CA VAL A 444 -10.48 9.63 -13.72
C VAL A 444 -10.63 8.21 -14.26
N ALA A 445 -10.44 8.05 -15.54
CA ALA A 445 -10.51 6.77 -16.23
C ALA A 445 -9.23 5.95 -15.99
N ASP A 446 -9.03 5.57 -14.73
CA ASP A 446 -8.09 4.53 -14.30
C ASP A 446 -8.90 3.24 -14.17
N LEU A 447 -8.82 2.36 -15.18
CA LEU A 447 -9.67 1.16 -15.30
C LEU A 447 -8.86 -0.06 -15.70
N VAL A 448 -9.30 -1.24 -15.25
CA VAL A 448 -8.76 -2.53 -15.71
C VAL A 448 -9.89 -3.34 -16.34
N VAL A 449 -9.67 -3.81 -17.55
CA VAL A 449 -10.54 -4.75 -18.25
C VAL A 449 -10.00 -6.16 -18.03
N LEU A 450 -10.83 -7.05 -17.51
CA LEU A 450 -10.46 -8.44 -17.18
C LEU A 450 -11.16 -9.44 -18.09
N ASP A 451 -10.49 -10.55 -18.40
CA ASP A 451 -11.01 -11.65 -19.20
C ASP A 451 -11.97 -12.58 -18.42
N ALA A 452 -11.97 -12.49 -17.08
CA ALA A 452 -12.79 -13.37 -16.23
C ALA A 452 -13.26 -12.63 -14.96
N ASP A 453 -14.34 -13.16 -14.35
CA ASP A 453 -15.00 -12.57 -13.18
C ASP A 453 -14.12 -12.63 -11.92
N PRO A 454 -13.63 -11.48 -11.41
CA PRO A 454 -12.83 -11.44 -10.19
C PRO A 454 -13.65 -11.69 -8.92
N LEU A 455 -14.98 -11.63 -8.97
CA LEU A 455 -15.84 -11.95 -7.82
C LEU A 455 -16.11 -13.46 -7.70
N ALA A 456 -16.02 -14.20 -8.81
CA ALA A 456 -16.06 -15.66 -8.78
C ALA A 456 -14.74 -16.27 -8.27
N ASP A 457 -13.62 -15.68 -8.67
CA ASP A 457 -12.28 -16.04 -8.22
C ASP A 457 -11.39 -14.78 -8.28
N ILE A 458 -10.89 -14.33 -7.13
CA ILE A 458 -10.08 -13.11 -7.05
C ILE A 458 -8.79 -13.22 -7.88
N THR A 459 -8.27 -14.43 -8.13
CA THR A 459 -7.10 -14.65 -8.97
C THR A 459 -7.33 -14.25 -10.44
N ASN A 460 -8.59 -14.10 -10.87
CA ASN A 460 -8.94 -13.59 -12.18
C ASN A 460 -8.52 -12.13 -12.41
N THR A 461 -8.17 -11.38 -11.35
CA THR A 461 -7.55 -10.05 -11.48
C THR A 461 -6.23 -10.09 -12.26
N ARG A 462 -5.56 -11.25 -12.35
CA ARG A 462 -4.35 -11.46 -13.18
C ARG A 462 -4.65 -11.55 -14.67
N LYS A 463 -5.90 -11.86 -15.05
CA LYS A 463 -6.33 -12.05 -16.45
C LYS A 463 -6.69 -10.71 -17.09
N ILE A 464 -5.69 -9.85 -17.23
CA ILE A 464 -5.87 -8.48 -17.72
C ILE A 464 -5.93 -8.48 -19.24
N HIS A 465 -7.05 -8.02 -19.78
CA HIS A 465 -7.29 -7.79 -21.20
C HIS A 465 -6.72 -6.44 -21.67
N ALA A 466 -7.03 -5.36 -20.93
CA ALA A 466 -6.56 -4.02 -21.22
C ALA A 466 -6.52 -3.19 -19.94
N VAL A 467 -5.75 -2.09 -19.96
CA VAL A 467 -5.69 -1.11 -18.88
C VAL A 467 -5.95 0.27 -19.46
N LEU A 468 -6.75 1.09 -18.77
CA LEU A 468 -6.84 2.52 -19.03
C LEU A 468 -6.16 3.26 -17.88
N VAL A 469 -5.25 4.16 -18.22
CA VAL A 469 -4.53 5.00 -17.26
C VAL A 469 -4.78 6.45 -17.62
N ARG A 470 -5.50 7.17 -16.77
CA ARG A 470 -5.91 8.56 -17.07
C ARG A 470 -6.51 8.70 -18.48
N GLY A 471 -7.35 7.71 -18.85
CA GLY A 471 -8.02 7.67 -20.15
C GLY A 471 -7.17 7.19 -21.32
N GLN A 472 -5.86 6.96 -21.16
CA GLN A 472 -5.02 6.35 -22.18
C GLN A 472 -5.22 4.84 -22.18
N LEU A 473 -5.64 4.27 -23.31
CA LEU A 473 -5.79 2.83 -23.49
C LEU A 473 -4.42 2.16 -23.67
N ILE A 474 -4.21 1.10 -22.93
CA ILE A 474 -3.12 0.14 -23.10
C ILE A 474 -3.76 -1.19 -23.49
N SER A 475 -3.77 -1.48 -24.80
CA SER A 475 -4.36 -2.71 -25.34
C SER A 475 -3.59 -3.97 -24.92
N ALA A 476 -4.16 -5.14 -25.18
CA ALA A 476 -3.49 -6.42 -24.91
C ALA A 476 -2.13 -6.52 -25.62
N GLU A 477 -2.05 -6.06 -26.88
CA GLU A 477 -0.79 -6.06 -27.65
C GLU A 477 0.22 -5.05 -27.09
N GLN A 478 -0.22 -3.85 -26.71
CA GLN A 478 0.64 -2.85 -26.09
C GLN A 478 1.16 -3.34 -24.74
N ARG A 479 0.29 -3.98 -23.92
CA ARG A 479 0.68 -4.60 -22.66
C ARG A 479 1.71 -5.70 -22.86
N THR A 480 1.53 -6.56 -23.86
CA THR A 480 2.49 -7.63 -24.20
C THR A 480 3.85 -7.05 -24.60
N ARG A 481 3.86 -6.00 -25.45
CA ARG A 481 5.11 -5.30 -25.82
C ARG A 481 5.77 -4.67 -24.60
N MET A 482 4.99 -3.98 -23.77
CA MET A 482 5.50 -3.36 -22.53
C MET A 482 6.20 -4.38 -21.62
N LEU A 483 5.62 -5.57 -21.44
CA LEU A 483 6.24 -6.64 -20.66
C LEU A 483 7.51 -7.19 -21.31
N ALA A 484 7.54 -7.30 -22.65
CA ALA A 484 8.74 -7.70 -23.38
C ALA A 484 9.86 -6.65 -23.26
N ASP A 485 9.51 -5.35 -23.33
CA ASP A 485 10.47 -4.25 -23.13
C ASP A 485 11.05 -4.25 -21.72
N VAL A 486 10.24 -4.59 -20.71
CA VAL A 486 10.72 -4.75 -19.32
C VAL A 486 11.64 -5.95 -19.20
N GLU A 487 11.30 -7.09 -19.79
CA GLU A 487 12.15 -8.28 -19.81
C GLU A 487 13.50 -7.96 -20.46
N GLN A 488 13.51 -7.28 -21.60
CA GLN A 488 14.72 -6.82 -22.25
C GLN A 488 15.53 -5.87 -21.35
N ALA A 489 14.86 -4.87 -20.72
CA ALA A 489 15.53 -3.94 -19.82
C ALA A 489 16.16 -4.64 -18.62
N ALA A 490 15.52 -5.67 -18.08
CA ALA A 490 16.04 -6.47 -16.97
C ALA A 490 17.30 -7.28 -17.38
N GLN A 491 17.36 -7.75 -18.62
CA GLN A 491 18.54 -8.45 -19.17
C GLN A 491 19.70 -7.50 -19.50
N GLU A 492 19.41 -6.29 -19.97
CA GLU A 492 20.41 -5.27 -20.30
C GLU A 492 21.02 -4.60 -19.06
N GLU A 493 20.32 -4.69 -17.92
CA GLU A 493 20.76 -4.05 -16.68
C GLU A 493 21.97 -4.81 -16.09
N THR A 494 23.16 -4.26 -16.35
CA THR A 494 24.44 -4.81 -15.87
C THR A 494 25.02 -4.04 -14.68
N ASP A 495 24.40 -2.91 -14.31
CA ASP A 495 24.88 -2.10 -13.19
C ASP A 495 24.65 -2.83 -11.87
N PRO A 496 25.70 -3.15 -11.12
CA PRO A 496 25.58 -3.65 -9.77
C PRO A 496 25.14 -2.50 -8.85
N SER A 497 23.93 -1.97 -9.03
CA SER A 497 23.30 -1.21 -7.94
C SER A 497 23.44 -2.02 -6.67
N PRO A 498 23.62 -1.40 -5.50
CA PRO A 498 23.75 -2.17 -4.26
C PRO A 498 22.61 -3.17 -4.24
N SER A 499 22.97 -4.45 -4.37
CA SER A 499 22.02 -5.55 -4.36
C SER A 499 21.14 -5.43 -3.11
N THR A 500 19.94 -5.98 -3.15
CA THR A 500 19.13 -6.13 -1.94
C THR A 500 19.98 -6.80 -0.85
N ALA A 501 20.86 -7.76 -1.21
CA ALA A 501 21.87 -8.33 -0.32
C ALA A 501 22.83 -7.27 0.26
N ARG A 502 23.24 -6.25 -0.51
CA ARG A 502 24.04 -5.13 0.03
C ARG A 502 23.23 -4.15 0.84
N ARG A 503 21.94 -4.00 0.60
CA ARG A 503 21.04 -3.24 1.50
C ARG A 503 20.89 -3.94 2.84
N PHE A 504 20.79 -5.27 2.85
CA PHE A 504 20.79 -6.08 4.07
C PHE A 504 22.21 -6.32 4.61
N ALA A 505 23.28 -6.34 3.77
CA ALA A 505 24.68 -6.47 4.18
C ALA A 505 25.35 -5.13 4.52
N GLY A 506 24.80 -4.00 4.15
CA GLY A 506 25.09 -2.68 4.73
C GLY A 506 24.63 -2.61 6.18
N CYS A 507 23.82 -3.57 6.61
CA CYS A 507 23.51 -3.85 8.01
C CYS A 507 24.60 -4.68 8.72
N CYS A 508 25.56 -5.26 8.02
CA CYS A 508 26.64 -6.06 8.61
C CYS A 508 27.94 -5.76 7.87
N ASP A 509 28.77 -4.89 8.44
CA ASP A 509 30.19 -4.84 8.07
C ASP A 509 30.83 -6.21 8.23
N ALA A 510 31.61 -6.60 7.20
CA ALA A 510 32.58 -7.67 7.21
C ALA A 510 32.04 -9.12 7.08
N VAL A 511 31.59 -9.50 5.87
CA VAL A 511 32.06 -10.77 5.32
C VAL A 511 32.80 -10.46 4.02
N THR A 512 34.11 -10.21 4.13
CA THR A 512 35.02 -10.35 3.01
C THR A 512 35.00 -11.82 2.57
N VAL A 513 34.18 -12.12 1.59
CA VAL A 513 34.35 -13.34 0.81
C VAL A 513 35.56 -13.09 -0.12
N ARG A 514 36.68 -13.72 0.20
CA ARG A 514 37.81 -13.87 -0.71
C ARG A 514 37.45 -14.82 -1.84
#